data_7620a80d500ce2cf10e7e7480074916b
#
_entry.id   7620a80d500ce2cf10e7e7480074916b
#
_cell.length_a   1.000
_cell.length_b   1.000
_cell.length_c   1.000
_cell.angle_alpha   90.00
_cell.angle_beta   90.00
_cell.angle_gamma   90.00
#
_symmetry.space_group_name_H-M   'P 1'
#
loop_
_entity.id
_entity.type
_entity.pdbx_description
1 polymer ?
#
loop_
_entity_poly.entity_id
_entity_poly.type
_entity_poly.pdbx_seq_one_letter_code
_entity_poly.pdbx_strand_id
1 'polypeptide(L)'
;MAKTLKEVIREEYGKCAIDPIYFMRKYCKIQHPIKGKIPFDLYPFQEDVLSDFKDNRFNIVLKSRQLGISTLVAGFSLWKMIFNNDFNVLVIATKQEVAKNLVLKVRVMNEFLPSWLKITEQEDNKLSQL
;
A
#
# COMPACT_ATOMS: atom_id res chain seq x y z
N MET A 1 -8.41 -15.59 -28.39
CA MET A 1 -9.53 -14.67 -28.20
C MET A 1 -9.15 -13.55 -27.24
N ALA A 2 -9.48 -12.33 -27.58
CA ALA A 2 -9.22 -11.21 -26.70
C ALA A 2 -10.14 -11.27 -25.48
N LYS A 3 -9.57 -11.12 -24.29
CA LYS A 3 -10.31 -11.05 -23.05
C LYS A 3 -11.05 -9.72 -22.95
N THR A 4 -12.24 -9.72 -22.36
CA THR A 4 -12.96 -8.48 -22.08
C THR A 4 -12.23 -7.68 -20.99
N LEU A 5 -12.47 -6.37 -20.93
CA LEU A 5 -11.90 -5.52 -19.88
C LEU A 5 -12.27 -6.03 -18.48
N LYS A 6 -13.51 -6.49 -18.28
CA LYS A 6 -13.97 -7.06 -16.99
C LYS A 6 -13.18 -8.31 -16.61
N GLU A 7 -12.88 -9.19 -17.57
CA GLU A 7 -12.09 -10.39 -17.32
C GLU A 7 -10.67 -10.07 -16.92
N VAL A 8 -10.03 -9.12 -17.60
CA VAL A 8 -8.67 -8.67 -17.30
C VAL A 8 -8.62 -8.05 -15.90
N ILE A 9 -9.57 -7.19 -15.55
CA ILE A 9 -9.66 -6.56 -14.23
C ILE A 9 -9.84 -7.62 -13.15
N ARG A 10 -10.70 -8.61 -13.36
CA ARG A 10 -10.94 -9.70 -12.40
C ARG A 10 -9.66 -10.51 -12.15
N GLU A 11 -8.93 -10.86 -13.19
CA GLU A 11 -7.66 -11.59 -13.08
C GLU A 11 -6.60 -10.76 -12.33
N GLU A 12 -6.45 -9.51 -12.69
CA GLU A 12 -5.50 -8.60 -12.04
C GLU A 12 -5.84 -8.38 -10.56
N TYR A 13 -7.11 -8.21 -10.24
CA TYR A 13 -7.58 -8.08 -8.87
C TYR A 13 -7.20 -9.32 -8.04
N GLY A 14 -7.43 -10.51 -8.59
CA GLY A 14 -7.06 -11.76 -7.94
C GLY A 14 -5.55 -11.90 -7.70
N LYS A 15 -4.74 -11.52 -8.68
CA LYS A 15 -3.27 -11.54 -8.55
C LYS A 15 -2.79 -10.58 -7.46
N CYS A 16 -3.35 -9.38 -7.41
CA CYS A 16 -3.03 -8.40 -6.38
C CYS A 16 -3.44 -8.87 -4.99
N ALA A 17 -4.60 -9.52 -4.87
CA ALA A 17 -5.14 -9.99 -3.59
C ALA A 17 -4.25 -11.03 -2.90
N ILE A 18 -3.54 -11.87 -3.66
CA ILE A 18 -2.69 -12.93 -3.12
C ILE A 18 -1.23 -12.53 -2.98
N ASP A 19 -0.80 -11.48 -3.65
CA ASP A 19 0.61 -11.07 -3.66
C ASP A 19 0.76 -9.55 -3.51
N PRO A 20 1.14 -9.06 -2.31
CA PRO A 20 1.35 -7.64 -2.10
C PRO A 20 2.54 -7.09 -2.90
N ILE A 21 3.54 -7.91 -3.22
CA ILE A 21 4.68 -7.48 -4.04
C ILE A 21 4.20 -7.13 -5.45
N TYR A 22 3.39 -8.00 -6.05
CA TYR A 22 2.80 -7.76 -7.38
C TYR A 22 1.96 -6.48 -7.38
N PHE A 23 1.12 -6.31 -6.36
CA PHE A 23 0.29 -5.11 -6.20
C PHE A 23 1.13 -3.84 -6.15
N MET A 24 2.17 -3.83 -5.32
CA MET A 24 3.01 -2.67 -5.16
C MET A 24 3.82 -2.34 -6.41
N ARG A 25 4.42 -3.34 -7.04
CA ARG A 25 5.23 -3.13 -8.24
C ARG A 25 4.42 -2.61 -9.42
N LYS A 26 3.22 -3.14 -9.60
CA LYS A 26 2.43 -2.84 -10.79
C LYS A 26 1.51 -1.63 -10.62
N TYR A 27 0.91 -1.46 -9.46
CA TYR A 27 -0.16 -0.48 -9.27
C TYR A 27 0.17 0.64 -8.28
N CYS A 28 1.01 0.40 -7.29
CA CYS A 28 1.37 1.45 -6.35
C CYS A 28 2.32 2.47 -6.97
N LYS A 29 2.04 3.75 -6.72
CA LYS A 29 2.86 4.86 -7.16
C LYS A 29 3.16 5.75 -5.98
N ILE A 30 4.31 6.39 -6.01
CA ILE A 30 4.76 7.30 -4.97
C ILE A 30 4.99 8.69 -5.55
N GLN A 31 4.91 9.70 -4.68
CA GLN A 31 5.18 11.07 -5.05
C GLN A 31 6.68 11.33 -4.94
N HIS A 32 7.30 11.69 -6.06
CA HIS A 32 8.69 12.11 -6.10
C HIS A 32 8.76 13.64 -6.16
N PRO A 33 9.67 14.30 -5.39
CA PRO A 33 9.72 15.76 -5.35
C PRO A 33 9.97 16.44 -6.70
N ILE A 34 10.71 15.78 -7.60
CA ILE A 34 11.06 16.34 -8.92
C ILE A 34 10.26 15.69 -10.03
N LYS A 35 10.16 14.34 -10.02
CA LYS A 35 9.54 13.56 -11.09
C LYS A 35 8.02 13.45 -10.97
N GLY A 36 7.44 13.88 -9.85
CA GLY A 36 6.02 13.75 -9.59
C GLY A 36 5.63 12.31 -9.23
N LYS A 37 4.62 11.79 -9.90
CA LYS A 37 4.10 10.45 -9.67
C LYS A 37 4.95 9.41 -10.40
N ILE A 38 5.59 8.51 -9.65
CA ILE A 38 6.44 7.45 -10.20
C ILE A 38 6.02 6.08 -9.64
N PRO A 39 6.26 4.98 -10.39
CA PRO A 39 6.03 3.63 -9.87
C PRO A 39 6.86 3.35 -8.61
N PHE A 40 6.29 2.57 -7.70
CA PHE A 40 7.02 2.11 -6.51
C PHE A 40 7.86 0.90 -6.89
N ASP A 41 9.12 1.16 -7.22
CA ASP A 41 10.07 0.12 -7.61
C ASP A 41 10.78 -0.41 -6.37
N LEU A 42 10.43 -1.64 -5.97
CA LEU A 42 10.92 -2.25 -4.73
C LEU A 42 12.36 -2.73 -4.86
N TYR A 43 13.18 -2.39 -3.87
CA TYR A 43 14.49 -3.02 -3.71
C TYR A 43 14.33 -4.46 -3.19
N PRO A 44 15.32 -5.35 -3.43
CA PRO A 44 15.24 -6.74 -2.94
C PRO A 44 14.99 -6.86 -1.44
N PHE A 45 15.63 -6.05 -0.61
CA PHE A 45 15.41 -6.08 0.84
C PHE A 45 13.97 -5.66 1.23
N GLN A 46 13.35 -4.78 0.47
CA GLN A 46 11.97 -4.37 0.69
C GLN A 46 10.99 -5.50 0.37
N GLU A 47 11.27 -6.27 -0.65
CA GLU A 47 10.49 -7.48 -0.97
C GLU A 47 10.56 -8.50 0.17
N ASP A 48 11.75 -8.72 0.73
CA ASP A 48 11.94 -9.63 1.86
C ASP A 48 11.16 -9.17 3.09
N VAL A 49 11.21 -7.88 3.42
CA VAL A 49 10.44 -7.29 4.53
C VAL A 49 8.95 -7.46 4.29
N LEU A 50 8.50 -7.22 3.06
CA LEU A 50 7.09 -7.35 2.70
C LEU A 50 6.59 -8.79 2.82
N SER A 51 7.41 -9.76 2.42
CA SER A 51 7.12 -11.18 2.60
C SER A 51 7.02 -11.53 4.08
N ASP A 52 7.90 -11.00 4.91
CA ASP A 52 7.86 -11.18 6.35
C ASP A 52 6.57 -10.61 6.98
N PHE A 53 6.14 -9.44 6.52
CA PHE A 53 4.88 -8.84 6.97
C PHE A 53 3.67 -9.71 6.62
N LYS A 54 3.70 -10.33 5.46
CA LYS A 54 2.61 -11.21 5.00
C LYS A 54 2.58 -12.52 5.78
N ASP A 55 3.74 -13.12 6.00
CA ASP A 55 3.86 -14.48 6.53
C ASP A 55 3.88 -14.54 8.05
N ASN A 56 4.21 -13.45 8.73
CA ASN A 56 4.34 -13.39 10.18
C ASN A 56 3.40 -12.37 10.79
N ARG A 57 2.75 -12.75 11.88
CA ARG A 57 1.81 -11.88 12.61
C ARG A 57 2.51 -10.69 13.25
N PHE A 58 3.68 -10.92 13.84
CA PHE A 58 4.45 -9.88 14.54
C PHE A 58 5.79 -9.69 13.85
N ASN A 59 6.17 -8.44 13.62
CA ASN A 59 7.40 -8.07 12.94
C ASN A 59 8.07 -6.90 13.66
N ILE A 60 9.37 -7.00 13.84
CA ILE A 60 10.20 -5.91 14.34
C ILE A 60 11.26 -5.61 13.27
N VAL A 61 11.32 -4.36 12.83
CA VAL A 61 12.26 -3.93 11.79
C VAL A 61 13.26 -2.96 12.40
N LEU A 62 14.51 -3.39 12.50
CA LEU A 62 15.62 -2.53 12.88
C LEU A 62 16.24 -1.94 11.62
N LYS A 63 16.21 -0.63 11.49
CA LYS A 63 16.67 0.04 10.27
C LYS A 63 17.31 1.39 10.54
N SER A 64 18.12 1.85 9.60
CA SER A 64 18.56 3.24 9.54
C SER A 64 17.47 4.10 8.84
N ARG A 65 17.65 5.42 8.85
CA ARG A 65 16.72 6.34 8.19
C ARG A 65 16.78 6.18 6.66
N GLN A 66 15.70 6.58 5.98
CA GLN A 66 15.62 6.72 4.51
C GLN A 66 15.75 5.40 3.73
N LEU A 67 15.34 4.29 4.32
CA LEU A 67 15.28 3.00 3.61
C LEU A 67 13.92 2.73 2.94
N GLY A 68 13.01 3.70 2.95
CA GLY A 68 11.70 3.55 2.32
C GLY A 68 10.75 2.60 3.07
N ILE A 69 11.06 2.23 4.32
CA ILE A 69 10.23 1.31 5.09
C ILE A 69 8.86 1.93 5.41
N SER A 70 8.81 3.22 5.73
CA SER A 70 7.54 3.91 5.97
C SER A 70 6.62 3.85 4.75
N THR A 71 7.18 4.03 3.55
CA THR A 71 6.44 3.91 2.30
C THR A 71 5.98 2.47 2.07
N LEU A 72 6.83 1.50 2.39
CA LEU A 72 6.49 0.08 2.29
C LEU A 72 5.34 -0.30 3.23
N VAL A 73 5.39 0.19 4.48
CA VAL A 73 4.33 -0.03 5.48
C VAL A 73 3.03 0.62 5.01
N ALA A 74 3.09 1.83 4.44
CA ALA A 74 1.92 2.50 3.87
C ALA A 74 1.28 1.66 2.76
N GLY A 75 2.08 1.16 1.83
CA GLY A 75 1.60 0.31 0.74
C GLY A 75 1.01 -1.01 1.24
N PHE A 76 1.65 -1.65 2.22
CA PHE A 76 1.14 -2.88 2.84
C PHE A 76 -0.17 -2.66 3.58
N SER A 77 -0.29 -1.55 4.30
CA SER A 77 -1.53 -1.17 4.99
C SER A 77 -2.67 -0.96 3.99
N LEU A 78 -2.39 -0.27 2.90
CA LEU A 78 -3.35 -0.06 1.82
C LEU A 78 -3.79 -1.39 1.20
N TRP A 79 -2.85 -2.28 0.91
CA TRP A 79 -3.14 -3.63 0.40
C TRP A 79 -4.05 -4.40 1.34
N LYS A 80 -3.77 -4.38 2.64
CA LYS A 80 -4.61 -5.03 3.65
C LYS A 80 -6.02 -4.48 3.68
N MET A 81 -6.18 -3.16 3.61
CA MET A 81 -7.49 -2.52 3.63
C MET A 81 -8.30 -2.78 2.37
N ILE A 82 -7.66 -2.85 1.21
CA ILE A 82 -8.34 -3.10 -0.07
C ILE A 82 -8.89 -4.53 -0.14
N PHE A 83 -8.07 -5.51 0.23
CA PHE A 83 -8.37 -6.93 -0.01
C PHE A 83 -8.94 -7.66 1.21
N ASN A 84 -9.18 -6.95 2.31
CA ASN A 84 -9.81 -7.50 3.51
C ASN A 84 -10.96 -6.61 3.96
N ASN A 85 -12.13 -7.18 4.13
CA ASN A 85 -13.31 -6.46 4.60
C ASN A 85 -13.12 -6.06 6.07
N ASP A 86 -13.53 -4.85 6.42
CA ASP A 86 -13.54 -4.33 7.79
C ASP A 86 -12.17 -4.38 8.48
N PHE A 87 -11.10 -4.30 7.70
CA PHE A 87 -9.74 -4.28 8.24
C PHE A 87 -9.35 -2.87 8.67
N ASN A 88 -8.99 -2.71 9.93
CA ASN A 88 -8.57 -1.43 10.48
C ASN A 88 -7.05 -1.42 10.74
N VAL A 89 -6.41 -0.32 10.39
CA VAL A 89 -4.98 -0.12 10.63
C VAL A 89 -4.81 1.03 11.62
N LEU A 90 -4.11 0.77 12.73
CA LEU A 90 -3.76 1.78 13.72
C LEU A 90 -2.26 2.09 13.63
N VAL A 91 -1.95 3.37 13.43
CA VAL A 91 -0.57 3.86 13.42
C VAL A 91 -0.28 4.59 14.72
N ILE A 92 0.74 4.12 15.43
CA ILE A 92 1.20 4.74 16.67
C ILE A 92 2.65 5.21 16.46
N ALA A 93 2.91 6.46 16.77
CA ALA A 93 4.24 7.06 16.65
C ALA A 93 4.54 7.92 17.87
N THR A 94 5.80 8.31 18.01
CA THR A 94 6.24 9.20 19.12
C THR A 94 5.60 10.57 19.06
N LYS A 95 5.26 11.04 17.85
CA LYS A 95 4.56 12.30 17.61
C LYS A 95 3.36 12.08 16.70
N GLN A 96 2.28 12.78 16.98
CA GLN A 96 1.06 12.71 16.16
C GLN A 96 1.32 13.09 14.71
N GLU A 97 2.20 14.05 14.46
CA GLU A 97 2.58 14.49 13.12
C GLU A 97 3.17 13.34 12.29
N VAL A 98 4.02 12.51 12.88
CA VAL A 98 4.62 11.34 12.20
C VAL A 98 3.55 10.34 11.80
N ALA A 99 2.60 10.07 12.69
CA ALA A 99 1.48 9.17 12.41
C ALA A 99 0.59 9.73 11.29
N LYS A 100 0.28 11.01 11.32
CA LYS A 100 -0.49 11.68 10.26
C LYS A 100 0.20 11.63 8.91
N ASN A 101 1.52 11.80 8.88
CA ASN A 101 2.29 11.72 7.64
C ASN A 101 2.22 10.33 7.01
N LEU A 102 2.22 9.27 7.82
CA LEU A 102 2.05 7.91 7.30
C LEU A 102 0.66 7.72 6.70
N VAL A 103 -0.39 8.18 7.39
CA VAL A 103 -1.77 8.12 6.88
C VAL A 103 -1.88 8.91 5.57
N LEU A 104 -1.23 10.05 5.47
CA LEU A 104 -1.20 10.85 4.25
C LEU A 104 -0.54 10.08 3.08
N LYS A 105 0.54 9.36 3.34
CA LYS A 105 1.18 8.50 2.33
C LYS A 105 0.21 7.44 1.81
N VAL A 106 -0.54 6.81 2.70
CA VAL A 106 -1.56 5.81 2.31
C VAL A 106 -2.61 6.45 1.42
N ARG A 107 -3.09 7.64 1.76
CA ARG A 107 -4.07 8.39 0.97
C ARG A 107 -3.57 8.71 -0.42
N VAL A 108 -2.36 9.24 -0.51
CA VAL A 108 -1.74 9.59 -1.80
C VAL A 108 -1.60 8.35 -2.67
N MET A 109 -1.15 7.24 -2.12
CA MET A 109 -1.07 5.97 -2.85
C MET A 109 -2.44 5.53 -3.35
N ASN A 110 -3.48 5.64 -2.52
CA ASN A 110 -4.85 5.28 -2.91
C ASN A 110 -5.35 6.15 -4.07
N GLU A 111 -5.06 7.43 -4.06
CA GLU A 111 -5.44 8.36 -5.15
C GLU A 111 -4.82 7.99 -6.49
N PHE A 112 -3.61 7.43 -6.47
CA PHE A 112 -2.88 7.04 -7.68
C PHE A 112 -3.29 5.67 -8.22
N LEU A 113 -4.10 4.90 -7.49
CA LEU A 113 -4.57 3.59 -7.94
C LEU A 113 -5.63 3.71 -9.05
N PRO A 114 -5.75 2.67 -9.91
CA PRO A 114 -6.88 2.61 -10.83
C PRO A 114 -8.20 2.53 -10.07
N SER A 115 -9.28 3.02 -10.68
CA SER A 115 -10.60 3.13 -10.03
C SER A 115 -11.11 1.82 -9.44
N TRP A 116 -10.79 0.70 -10.06
CA TRP A 116 -11.23 -0.63 -9.61
C TRP A 116 -10.45 -1.17 -8.40
N LEU A 117 -9.37 -0.49 -7.98
CA LEU A 117 -8.60 -0.80 -6.78
C LEU A 117 -8.78 0.24 -5.66
N LYS A 118 -9.29 1.42 -5.97
CA LYS A 118 -9.42 2.50 -4.97
C LYS A 118 -10.41 2.16 -3.88
N ILE A 119 -10.05 2.57 -2.66
CA ILE A 119 -10.98 2.61 -1.53
C ILE A 119 -11.97 3.74 -1.76
N THR A 120 -13.27 3.48 -1.57
CA THR A 120 -14.34 4.46 -1.78
C THR A 120 -14.36 5.53 -0.67
N GLU A 121 -15.04 6.66 -0.92
CA GLU A 121 -15.16 7.76 0.05
C GLU A 121 -15.70 7.33 1.42
N GLN A 122 -16.63 6.39 1.46
CA GLN A 122 -17.17 5.87 2.72
C GLN A 122 -16.11 5.12 3.52
N GLU A 123 -15.18 4.47 2.83
CA GLU A 123 -14.06 3.77 3.46
C GLU A 123 -12.90 4.71 3.76
N ASP A 124 -12.79 5.81 3.02
CA ASP A 124 -11.73 6.81 3.22
C ASP A 124 -11.83 7.51 4.59
N ASN A 125 -13.02 7.60 5.15
CA ASN A 125 -13.20 8.09 6.52
C ASN A 125 -12.43 7.25 7.54
N LYS A 126 -12.17 5.99 7.26
CA LYS A 126 -11.34 5.12 8.09
C LYS A 126 -9.86 5.55 8.07
N LEU A 127 -9.42 6.21 7.01
CA LEU A 127 -8.05 6.72 6.88
C LEU A 127 -7.81 8.03 7.65
N SER A 128 -8.87 8.71 8.06
CA SER A 128 -8.79 10.03 8.69
C SER A 128 -8.92 10.00 10.22
N GLN A 129 -9.24 8.87 10.81
CA GLN A 129 -9.42 8.74 12.25
C GLN A 129 -8.09 8.44 12.93
N LEU A 130 -7.45 9.47 13.37
CA LEU A 130 -6.34 9.37 14.30
C LEU A 130 -6.70 10.07 15.60
#